data_0c3666ec6460b21f674b438ab425af8b
#
_entry.id   0c3666ec6460b21f674b438ab425af8b
#
_cell.length_a   1.000
_cell.length_b   1.000
_cell.length_c   1.000
_cell.angle_alpha   90.00
_cell.angle_beta   90.00
_cell.angle_gamma   90.00
#
_symmetry.space_group_name_H-M   'P 1'
#
loop_
_entity.id
_entity.type
_entity.pdbx_description
1 polymer ?
#
loop_
_entity_poly.entity_id
_entity_poly.type
_entity_poly.pdbx_seq_one_letter_code
_entity_poly.pdbx_strand_id
1 'polypeptide(L)'
;MITKIADNIISPFGFTSEDNLKSIIAEESGICHHEGALGLPEAFCGSLIDRKMISKMFASHSIGGEDLTLFEKLCILSATEAISECSLQAENDDVIFVLSTTKGNVDMLEEDIDDPRCYLAESAKKIAEYFGNRNTPIVASNACISGVCAQIAAVRALLSGKYRYAVVIGCDLLSRFIISGFQSFKALSPEPCKPFDKDRIGLNLGEAAGTIILEREKVEGKRGKGDYWEFIGCSNHNDANHISGPSRTGEGSYRVLSDILEVVDKDDLAFVNLHGTATAYNDEMESIALHRAGLSDTPANGLKGFYGHTLGAAGIIETILSMHALENGIILPTKNFSAKGTTYDVAVNPQIRHTDKNTFIKILSGFGGSNAGIAYRKHTAGQPEAKDKSKIQSDAEHRNRHNAFETVAEVRITPEATNLNGEKISDASITGLYRQFAGDYPKFFKMDSLCKLGFMGAELLLKNIPAQERENASVILFNRNGSLITDRNYQKTIADDNYFPSPALFVYTLANIVTGEIAIRNKTYGETSFYLLDRYDPQKIEEIVTSVAPSSPLVLTGWVDYNSDSDYLAELKLLKMKQVE
;
A
#
# COMPACT_ATOMS: atom_id res chain seq x y z
N MET A 1 19.37 -2.75 -13.02
CA MET A 1 19.01 -3.58 -11.86
C MET A 1 18.62 -2.70 -10.69
N ILE A 2 17.65 -3.11 -9.86
CA ILE A 2 17.25 -2.42 -8.63
C ILE A 2 17.65 -3.30 -7.45
N THR A 3 18.34 -2.73 -6.47
CA THR A 3 18.83 -3.45 -5.30
C THR A 3 18.43 -2.75 -4.01
N LYS A 4 18.19 -3.49 -2.94
CA LYS A 4 18.07 -2.95 -1.57
C LYS A 4 19.48 -2.74 -1.02
N ILE A 5 19.74 -1.58 -0.46
CA ILE A 5 21.05 -1.22 0.09
C ILE A 5 21.04 -0.99 1.61
N ALA A 6 19.90 -0.63 2.20
CA ALA A 6 19.73 -0.49 3.64
C ALA A 6 18.27 -0.67 4.05
N ASP A 7 18.02 -0.89 5.33
CA ASP A 7 16.67 -0.93 5.90
C ASP A 7 16.66 -0.60 7.39
N ASN A 8 15.47 -0.31 7.93
CA ASN A 8 15.23 -0.27 9.37
C ASN A 8 13.77 -0.57 9.72
N ILE A 9 13.55 -1.16 10.90
CA ILE A 9 12.20 -1.37 11.49
C ILE A 9 12.17 -0.79 12.89
N ILE A 10 11.13 0.00 13.18
CA ILE A 10 10.74 0.40 14.53
C ILE A 10 9.37 -0.18 14.84
N SER A 11 9.28 -0.92 15.94
CA SER A 11 8.04 -1.52 16.41
C SER A 11 8.08 -1.67 17.95
N PRO A 12 7.06 -2.25 18.59
CA PRO A 12 7.13 -2.59 20.02
C PRO A 12 8.31 -3.50 20.41
N PHE A 13 8.93 -4.20 19.45
CA PHE A 13 10.10 -5.06 19.69
C PHE A 13 11.45 -4.32 19.69
N GLY A 14 11.50 -3.07 19.24
CA GLY A 14 12.72 -2.30 19.22
C GLY A 14 12.82 -1.29 18.09
N PHE A 15 13.97 -0.67 17.98
CA PHE A 15 14.24 0.44 17.06
C PHE A 15 15.12 0.06 15.86
N THR A 16 15.49 -1.22 15.74
CA THR A 16 16.29 -1.74 14.62
C THR A 16 15.66 -2.99 14.01
N SER A 17 15.99 -3.28 12.74
CA SER A 17 15.56 -4.51 12.07
C SER A 17 16.07 -5.76 12.80
N GLU A 18 17.30 -5.69 13.37
CA GLU A 18 17.90 -6.80 14.10
C GLU A 18 17.15 -7.11 15.40
N ASP A 19 16.75 -6.10 16.20
CA ASP A 19 15.96 -6.28 17.42
C ASP A 19 14.62 -6.94 17.10
N ASN A 20 13.96 -6.46 16.04
CA ASN A 20 12.69 -7.00 15.59
C ASN A 20 12.80 -8.46 15.16
N LEU A 21 13.84 -8.83 14.39
CA LEU A 21 14.07 -10.22 13.99
C LEU A 21 14.36 -11.12 15.20
N LYS A 22 15.19 -10.67 16.16
CA LYS A 22 15.52 -11.42 17.38
C LYS A 22 14.27 -11.75 18.19
N SER A 23 13.38 -10.77 18.39
CA SER A 23 12.15 -10.98 19.13
C SER A 23 11.21 -11.97 18.43
N ILE A 24 11.12 -11.94 17.08
CA ILE A 24 10.34 -12.93 16.33
C ILE A 24 10.95 -14.33 16.46
N ILE A 25 12.26 -14.47 16.34
CA ILE A 25 12.98 -15.75 16.52
C ILE A 25 12.79 -16.29 17.94
N ALA A 26 12.75 -15.42 18.95
CA ALA A 26 12.43 -15.76 20.33
C ALA A 26 10.94 -16.05 20.58
N GLU A 27 10.12 -15.96 19.52
CA GLU A 27 8.66 -16.13 19.56
C GLU A 27 7.95 -15.19 20.54
N GLU A 28 8.48 -13.98 20.76
CA GLU A 28 7.82 -12.93 21.55
C GLU A 28 6.54 -12.45 20.85
N SER A 29 5.64 -11.80 21.57
CA SER A 29 4.45 -11.17 21.03
C SER A 29 4.40 -9.71 21.45
N GLY A 30 4.26 -8.81 20.48
CA GLY A 30 3.96 -7.40 20.75
C GLY A 30 2.48 -7.14 21.04
N ILE A 31 1.60 -8.12 20.79
CA ILE A 31 0.16 -8.00 20.99
C ILE A 31 -0.16 -8.13 22.47
N CYS A 32 -0.71 -7.07 23.07
CA CYS A 32 -1.12 -7.00 24.45
C CYS A 32 -2.60 -6.58 24.56
N HIS A 33 -3.20 -6.89 25.71
CA HIS A 33 -4.54 -6.39 26.05
C HIS A 33 -4.44 -4.97 26.62
N HIS A 34 -5.28 -4.06 26.14
CA HIS A 34 -5.31 -2.65 26.51
C HIS A 34 -6.71 -2.27 26.99
N GLU A 35 -6.80 -1.71 28.21
CA GLU A 35 -8.02 -1.13 28.77
C GLU A 35 -7.86 0.38 28.92
N GLY A 36 -8.84 1.17 28.48
CA GLY A 36 -8.83 2.63 28.58
C GLY A 36 -7.72 3.31 27.78
N ALA A 37 -7.05 2.58 26.87
CA ALA A 37 -6.01 3.16 26.01
C ALA A 37 -6.63 3.92 24.84
N LEU A 38 -5.92 4.94 24.35
CA LEU A 38 -6.32 5.79 23.21
C LEU A 38 -7.73 6.41 23.36
N GLY A 39 -8.21 6.66 24.59
CA GLY A 39 -9.53 7.22 24.84
C GLY A 39 -10.71 6.32 24.44
N LEU A 40 -10.48 5.02 24.25
CA LEU A 40 -11.51 4.08 23.84
C LEU A 40 -12.35 3.60 25.01
N PRO A 41 -13.70 3.48 24.86
CA PRO A 41 -14.56 2.94 25.90
C PRO A 41 -14.45 1.42 26.04
N GLU A 42 -14.04 0.72 24.99
CA GLU A 42 -13.90 -0.73 24.94
C GLU A 42 -12.43 -1.13 24.89
N ALA A 43 -12.09 -2.22 25.60
CA ALA A 43 -10.77 -2.82 25.53
C ALA A 43 -10.48 -3.41 24.14
N PHE A 44 -9.19 -3.53 23.80
CA PHE A 44 -8.75 -4.18 22.58
C PHE A 44 -7.41 -4.88 22.77
N CYS A 45 -7.13 -5.86 21.92
CA CYS A 45 -5.80 -6.47 21.78
C CYS A 45 -5.08 -5.84 20.58
N GLY A 46 -3.85 -5.36 20.81
CA GLY A 46 -3.03 -4.73 19.77
C GLY A 46 -1.59 -4.54 20.21
N SER A 47 -0.74 -4.08 19.30
CA SER A 47 0.66 -3.78 19.61
C SER A 47 0.93 -2.28 19.47
N LEU A 48 1.34 -1.64 20.57
CA LEU A 48 1.58 -0.21 20.66
C LEU A 48 3.05 0.08 20.94
N ILE A 49 3.60 1.09 20.26
CA ILE A 49 4.93 1.64 20.55
C ILE A 49 4.80 2.67 21.69
N ASP A 50 5.72 2.65 22.63
CA ASP A 50 5.76 3.66 23.71
C ASP A 50 6.00 5.05 23.14
N ARG A 51 4.99 5.94 23.24
CA ARG A 51 5.02 7.34 22.78
C ARG A 51 6.17 8.14 23.41
N LYS A 52 6.47 7.88 24.68
CA LYS A 52 7.56 8.54 25.40
C LYS A 52 8.91 8.09 24.87
N MET A 53 9.03 6.82 24.49
CA MET A 53 10.25 6.29 23.89
C MET A 53 10.52 6.92 22.52
N ILE A 54 9.51 7.05 21.66
CA ILE A 54 9.63 7.76 20.37
C ILE A 54 10.18 9.17 20.59
N SER A 55 9.54 9.93 21.49
CA SER A 55 9.94 11.32 21.78
C SER A 55 11.37 11.40 22.34
N LYS A 56 11.75 10.48 23.23
CA LYS A 56 13.09 10.40 23.80
C LYS A 56 14.14 10.07 22.75
N MET A 57 13.89 9.07 21.91
CA MET A 57 14.80 8.65 20.85
C MET A 57 14.97 9.79 19.83
N PHE A 58 13.88 10.42 19.44
CA PHE A 58 13.95 11.56 18.53
C PHE A 58 14.81 12.70 19.11
N ALA A 59 14.62 13.07 20.36
CA ALA A 59 15.39 14.13 21.02
C ALA A 59 16.90 13.78 21.16
N SER A 60 17.26 12.50 21.20
CA SER A 60 18.67 12.07 21.27
C SER A 60 19.39 12.05 19.92
N HIS A 61 18.66 11.99 18.81
CA HIS A 61 19.22 11.86 17.45
C HIS A 61 19.05 13.12 16.58
N SER A 62 18.28 14.11 17.05
CA SER A 62 17.83 15.20 16.19
C SER A 62 18.17 16.58 16.74
N ILE A 63 18.53 17.49 15.82
CA ILE A 63 18.64 18.93 16.07
C ILE A 63 17.42 19.57 15.42
N GLY A 64 16.45 20.07 16.22
CA GLY A 64 15.22 20.68 15.72
C GLY A 64 14.03 19.72 15.69
N GLY A 65 12.92 20.14 15.07
CA GLY A 65 11.70 19.31 14.90
C GLY A 65 10.65 19.52 16.00
N GLU A 66 10.59 20.73 16.58
CA GLU A 66 9.56 21.10 17.58
C GLU A 66 8.13 20.98 16.98
N ASP A 67 7.97 21.26 15.67
CA ASP A 67 6.69 21.21 14.95
C ASP A 67 6.34 19.83 14.35
N LEU A 68 7.13 18.79 14.60
CA LEU A 68 6.89 17.47 14.06
C LEU A 68 5.94 16.66 14.96
N THR A 69 4.99 15.97 14.33
CA THR A 69 4.08 15.03 15.01
C THR A 69 4.80 13.75 15.42
N LEU A 70 4.15 12.92 16.26
CA LEU A 70 4.70 11.61 16.62
C LEU A 70 4.87 10.69 15.39
N PHE A 71 3.91 10.73 14.47
CA PHE A 71 3.98 10.00 13.21
C PHE A 71 5.20 10.43 12.38
N GLU A 72 5.40 11.74 12.19
CA GLU A 72 6.53 12.28 11.44
C GLU A 72 7.87 11.95 12.12
N LYS A 73 7.94 12.07 13.45
CA LYS A 73 9.12 11.67 14.23
C LYS A 73 9.46 10.21 14.07
N LEU A 74 8.46 9.33 14.08
CA LEU A 74 8.66 7.89 13.92
C LEU A 74 9.18 7.54 12.52
N CYS A 75 8.62 8.17 11.47
CA CYS A 75 9.11 8.05 10.09
C CYS A 75 10.57 8.50 9.96
N ILE A 76 10.89 9.67 10.53
CA ILE A 76 12.25 10.24 10.47
C ILE A 76 13.24 9.35 11.22
N LEU A 77 12.90 8.82 12.39
CA LEU A 77 13.76 7.90 13.14
C LEU A 77 14.10 6.67 12.31
N SER A 78 13.10 6.01 11.74
CA SER A 78 13.32 4.83 10.90
C SER A 78 14.17 5.15 9.66
N ALA A 79 13.91 6.28 9.00
CA ALA A 79 14.68 6.69 7.83
C ALA A 79 16.13 7.09 8.18
N THR A 80 16.34 7.73 9.33
CA THR A 80 17.69 8.13 9.80
C THR A 80 18.60 6.93 9.97
N GLU A 81 18.11 5.87 10.60
CA GLU A 81 18.90 4.63 10.80
C GLU A 81 19.26 4.00 9.45
N ALA A 82 18.29 3.83 8.55
CA ALA A 82 18.53 3.25 7.23
C ALA A 82 19.48 4.11 6.36
N ILE A 83 19.32 5.45 6.38
CA ILE A 83 20.20 6.37 5.65
C ILE A 83 21.62 6.31 6.20
N SER A 84 21.77 6.21 7.53
CA SER A 84 23.08 6.13 8.19
C SER A 84 23.81 4.83 7.83
N GLU A 85 23.09 3.69 7.75
CA GLU A 85 23.66 2.39 7.39
C GLU A 85 24.37 2.42 6.03
N CYS A 86 23.77 3.07 5.02
CA CYS A 86 24.34 3.13 3.67
C CYS A 86 25.05 4.45 3.35
N SER A 87 25.14 5.39 4.31
CA SER A 87 25.74 6.71 4.12
C SER A 87 25.17 7.49 2.93
N LEU A 88 23.86 7.39 2.69
CA LEU A 88 23.17 8.05 1.59
C LEU A 88 23.13 9.57 1.82
N GLN A 89 23.46 10.35 0.79
CA GLN A 89 23.26 11.81 0.77
C GLN A 89 21.81 12.09 0.35
N ALA A 90 20.91 12.10 1.32
CA ALA A 90 19.45 12.14 1.08
C ALA A 90 18.96 13.46 0.47
N GLU A 91 19.75 14.55 0.61
CA GLU A 91 19.49 15.88 0.04
C GLU A 91 19.68 15.97 -1.47
N ASN A 92 20.29 14.96 -2.11
CA ASN A 92 20.60 15.00 -3.53
C ASN A 92 19.35 14.89 -4.40
N ASP A 93 19.39 15.53 -5.57
CA ASP A 93 18.26 15.56 -6.54
C ASP A 93 17.97 14.18 -7.17
N ASP A 94 18.91 13.23 -7.08
CA ASP A 94 18.72 11.86 -7.58
C ASP A 94 18.12 10.88 -6.52
N VAL A 95 17.66 11.42 -5.39
CA VAL A 95 16.97 10.69 -4.33
C VAL A 95 15.49 11.04 -4.31
N ILE A 96 14.59 10.06 -4.32
CA ILE A 96 13.15 10.24 -4.14
C ILE A 96 12.67 9.66 -2.82
N PHE A 97 11.83 10.38 -2.09
CA PHE A 97 11.12 9.86 -0.92
C PHE A 97 9.76 9.32 -1.33
N VAL A 98 9.40 8.14 -0.82
CA VAL A 98 8.10 7.51 -1.03
C VAL A 98 7.53 7.12 0.32
N LEU A 99 6.39 7.70 0.69
CA LEU A 99 5.71 7.42 1.95
C LEU A 99 4.52 6.47 1.73
N SER A 100 4.42 5.47 2.58
CA SER A 100 3.26 4.58 2.70
C SER A 100 2.56 4.81 4.02
N THR A 101 1.31 5.20 3.98
CA THR A 101 0.47 5.34 5.18
C THR A 101 -1.00 5.26 4.81
N THR A 102 -1.83 4.81 5.73
CA THR A 102 -3.28 4.80 5.54
C THR A 102 -3.93 6.05 6.08
N LYS A 103 -3.42 6.59 7.19
CA LYS A 103 -4.07 7.65 7.97
C LYS A 103 -3.15 8.76 8.46
N GLY A 104 -1.83 8.54 8.52
CA GLY A 104 -0.89 9.54 9.01
C GLY A 104 -1.31 10.12 10.36
N ASN A 105 -1.50 11.43 10.42
CA ASN A 105 -1.87 12.20 11.61
C ASN A 105 -3.39 12.28 11.86
N VAL A 106 -4.16 11.24 11.57
CA VAL A 106 -5.64 11.29 11.70
C VAL A 106 -6.12 11.56 13.13
N ASP A 107 -5.32 11.26 14.14
CA ASP A 107 -5.56 11.56 15.54
C ASP A 107 -5.68 13.07 15.82
N MET A 108 -5.05 13.93 15.01
CA MET A 108 -5.19 15.38 15.11
C MET A 108 -6.64 15.87 14.93
N LEU A 109 -7.48 15.11 14.23
CA LEU A 109 -8.91 15.43 14.08
C LEU A 109 -9.70 15.40 15.38
N GLU A 110 -9.16 14.78 16.45
CA GLU A 110 -9.78 14.79 17.78
C GLU A 110 -9.69 16.17 18.43
N GLU A 111 -8.61 16.91 18.18
CA GLU A 111 -8.35 18.24 18.74
C GLU A 111 -8.90 19.35 17.82
N ASP A 112 -8.61 19.25 16.53
CA ASP A 112 -9.06 20.21 15.51
C ASP A 112 -9.46 19.47 14.23
N ILE A 113 -10.76 19.52 13.92
CA ILE A 113 -11.34 18.86 12.73
C ILE A 113 -10.80 19.40 11.41
N ASP A 114 -10.18 20.57 11.41
CA ASP A 114 -9.61 21.26 10.26
C ASP A 114 -8.08 21.31 10.28
N ASP A 115 -7.42 20.56 11.17
CA ASP A 115 -5.96 20.57 11.32
C ASP A 115 -5.25 20.23 9.99
N PRO A 116 -4.41 21.16 9.47
CA PRO A 116 -3.70 20.94 8.20
C PRO A 116 -2.67 19.81 8.25
N ARG A 117 -2.23 19.37 9.43
CA ARG A 117 -1.31 18.23 9.60
C ARG A 117 -1.94 16.90 9.21
N CYS A 118 -3.27 16.84 9.03
CA CYS A 118 -3.97 15.66 8.52
C CYS A 118 -3.76 15.42 7.01
N TYR A 119 -3.20 16.38 6.26
CA TYR A 119 -2.84 16.14 4.87
C TYR A 119 -1.59 15.28 4.75
N LEU A 120 -1.74 14.05 4.25
CA LEU A 120 -0.65 13.07 4.18
C LEU A 120 0.53 13.53 3.33
N ALA A 121 0.27 14.29 2.28
CA ALA A 121 1.31 14.85 1.42
C ALA A 121 2.16 15.93 2.14
N GLU A 122 1.56 16.69 3.07
CA GLU A 122 2.30 17.66 3.89
C GLU A 122 3.26 16.95 4.86
N SER A 123 2.83 15.86 5.50
CA SER A 123 3.74 15.05 6.34
C SER A 123 4.89 14.45 5.51
N ALA A 124 4.60 13.90 4.33
CA ALA A 124 5.64 13.38 3.45
C ALA A 124 6.66 14.46 3.05
N LYS A 125 6.18 15.66 2.76
CA LYS A 125 7.02 16.82 2.45
C LYS A 125 7.90 17.21 3.63
N LYS A 126 7.33 17.36 4.84
CA LYS A 126 8.09 17.66 6.06
C LYS A 126 9.17 16.62 6.35
N ILE A 127 8.85 15.33 6.16
CA ILE A 127 9.81 14.23 6.32
C ILE A 127 10.95 14.38 5.32
N ALA A 128 10.68 14.60 4.03
CA ALA A 128 11.71 14.79 3.01
C ALA A 128 12.56 16.05 3.28
N GLU A 129 11.92 17.18 3.63
CA GLU A 129 12.58 18.44 3.97
C GLU A 129 13.50 18.32 5.20
N TYR A 130 13.17 17.48 6.19
CA TYR A 130 14.03 17.19 7.33
C TYR A 130 15.39 16.65 6.90
N PHE A 131 15.44 15.84 5.84
CA PHE A 131 16.68 15.34 5.23
C PHE A 131 17.24 16.26 4.15
N GLY A 132 16.75 17.50 4.02
CA GLY A 132 17.21 18.46 3.02
C GLY A 132 16.78 18.14 1.58
N ASN A 133 15.95 17.12 1.37
CA ASN A 133 15.49 16.74 0.04
C ASN A 133 14.42 17.69 -0.49
N ARG A 134 14.55 18.11 -1.77
CA ARG A 134 13.67 19.08 -2.43
C ARG A 134 12.74 18.47 -3.47
N ASN A 135 12.90 17.19 -3.75
CA ASN A 135 12.00 16.50 -4.65
C ASN A 135 10.61 16.34 -4.02
N THR A 136 9.56 16.53 -4.81
CA THR A 136 8.19 16.24 -4.36
C THR A 136 8.08 14.76 -4.04
N PRO A 137 7.79 14.36 -2.80
CA PRO A 137 7.65 12.96 -2.43
C PRO A 137 6.40 12.35 -3.05
N ILE A 138 6.37 11.03 -3.16
CA ILE A 138 5.20 10.27 -3.57
C ILE A 138 4.57 9.68 -2.31
N VAL A 139 3.25 9.84 -2.14
CA VAL A 139 2.53 9.19 -1.05
C VAL A 139 1.60 8.12 -1.63
N ALA A 140 1.81 6.86 -1.25
CA ALA A 140 0.94 5.75 -1.60
C ALA A 140 -0.04 5.48 -0.44
N SER A 141 -1.35 5.65 -0.69
CA SER A 141 -2.41 5.37 0.27
C SER A 141 -3.45 4.44 -0.34
N ASN A 142 -3.16 3.15 -0.24
CA ASN A 142 -3.92 2.05 -0.87
C ASN A 142 -4.36 1.03 0.19
N ALA A 143 -4.98 1.51 1.28
CA ALA A 143 -5.36 0.66 2.41
C ALA A 143 -4.17 -0.23 2.88
N CYS A 144 -4.43 -1.51 3.18
CA CYS A 144 -3.43 -2.43 3.71
C CYS A 144 -2.27 -2.74 2.74
N ILE A 145 -2.47 -2.55 1.44
CA ILE A 145 -1.43 -2.82 0.43
C ILE A 145 -0.46 -1.64 0.21
N SER A 146 -0.66 -0.52 0.90
CA SER A 146 0.10 0.72 0.71
C SER A 146 1.62 0.50 0.71
N GLY A 147 2.15 -0.34 1.63
CA GLY A 147 3.58 -0.59 1.75
C GLY A 147 4.18 -1.33 0.54
N VAL A 148 3.44 -2.24 -0.08
CA VAL A 148 3.86 -2.87 -1.34
C VAL A 148 3.71 -1.89 -2.50
N CYS A 149 2.61 -1.13 -2.57
CA CYS A 149 2.41 -0.10 -3.61
C CYS A 149 3.50 0.99 -3.57
N ALA A 150 3.97 1.39 -2.37
CA ALA A 150 5.07 2.33 -2.23
C ALA A 150 6.39 1.78 -2.78
N GLN A 151 6.70 0.50 -2.52
CA GLN A 151 7.87 -0.16 -3.12
C GLN A 151 7.74 -0.25 -4.64
N ILE A 152 6.56 -0.60 -5.17
CA ILE A 152 6.29 -0.63 -6.62
C ILE A 152 6.49 0.77 -7.23
N ALA A 153 5.95 1.82 -6.61
CA ALA A 153 6.12 3.20 -7.07
C ALA A 153 7.59 3.62 -7.07
N ALA A 154 8.34 3.28 -6.01
CA ALA A 154 9.77 3.54 -5.90
C ALA A 154 10.57 2.84 -7.01
N VAL A 155 10.35 1.53 -7.21
CA VAL A 155 11.02 0.77 -8.29
C VAL A 155 10.77 1.40 -9.65
N ARG A 156 9.52 1.77 -9.95
CA ARG A 156 9.15 2.38 -11.23
C ARG A 156 9.76 3.78 -11.38
N ALA A 157 9.79 4.58 -10.31
CA ALA A 157 10.47 5.88 -10.30
C ALA A 157 11.98 5.75 -10.58
N LEU A 158 12.63 4.72 -10.02
CA LEU A 158 14.03 4.41 -10.32
C LEU A 158 14.22 3.95 -11.77
N LEU A 159 13.34 3.08 -12.29
CA LEU A 159 13.40 2.59 -13.68
C LEU A 159 13.16 3.70 -14.71
N SER A 160 12.43 4.78 -14.38
CA SER A 160 12.27 5.94 -15.27
C SER A 160 13.60 6.63 -15.59
N GLY A 161 14.62 6.39 -14.78
CA GLY A 161 15.97 6.95 -14.98
C GLY A 161 16.19 8.33 -14.34
N LYS A 162 15.15 8.98 -13.82
CA LYS A 162 15.23 10.29 -13.17
C LYS A 162 15.95 10.19 -11.82
N TYR A 163 15.65 9.17 -11.03
CA TYR A 163 16.23 8.96 -9.71
C TYR A 163 17.18 7.76 -9.71
N ARG A 164 18.15 7.81 -8.83
CA ARG A 164 19.06 6.70 -8.55
C ARG A 164 18.71 5.97 -7.27
N TYR A 165 18.25 6.69 -6.27
CA TYR A 165 17.92 6.18 -4.95
C TYR A 165 16.47 6.46 -4.61
N ALA A 166 15.85 5.54 -3.87
CA ALA A 166 14.52 5.74 -3.29
C ALA A 166 14.54 5.38 -1.80
N VAL A 167 14.10 6.32 -0.96
CA VAL A 167 13.86 6.10 0.48
C VAL A 167 12.37 5.82 0.63
N VAL A 168 12.02 4.55 0.87
CA VAL A 168 10.63 4.08 0.97
C VAL A 168 10.29 3.88 2.44
N ILE A 169 9.41 4.70 2.97
CA ILE A 169 9.02 4.69 4.39
C ILE A 169 7.57 4.22 4.49
N GLY A 170 7.30 3.24 5.37
CA GLY A 170 5.94 2.82 5.70
C GLY A 170 5.67 3.02 7.18
N CYS A 171 4.61 3.74 7.54
CA CYS A 171 4.26 4.01 8.93
C CYS A 171 2.76 4.20 9.11
N ASP A 172 2.24 3.63 10.18
CA ASP A 172 0.95 4.03 10.78
C ASP A 172 1.03 3.89 12.31
N LEU A 173 0.40 4.80 13.01
CA LEU A 173 0.16 4.78 14.46
C LEU A 173 -1.32 4.48 14.72
N LEU A 174 -1.61 3.74 15.79
CA LEU A 174 -2.98 3.48 16.20
C LEU A 174 -3.56 4.68 16.96
N SER A 175 -4.83 4.94 16.69
CA SER A 175 -5.61 5.99 17.31
C SER A 175 -7.02 5.49 17.62
N ARG A 176 -7.77 6.26 18.40
CA ARG A 176 -9.20 6.03 18.62
C ARG A 176 -9.95 5.88 17.30
N PHE A 177 -9.63 6.72 16.31
CA PHE A 177 -10.19 6.69 14.97
C PHE A 177 -10.08 5.29 14.33
N ILE A 178 -8.87 4.75 14.29
CA ILE A 178 -8.57 3.47 13.62
C ILE A 178 -9.21 2.31 14.38
N ILE A 179 -8.98 2.23 15.69
CA ILE A 179 -9.49 1.11 16.51
C ILE A 179 -11.02 1.07 16.47
N SER A 180 -11.70 2.21 16.69
CA SER A 180 -13.17 2.29 16.62
C SER A 180 -13.71 1.81 15.29
N GLY A 181 -13.03 2.14 14.19
CA GLY A 181 -13.40 1.69 12.86
C GLY A 181 -13.39 0.18 12.73
N PHE A 182 -12.32 -0.47 13.12
CA PHE A 182 -12.22 -1.93 13.06
C PHE A 182 -13.13 -2.64 14.09
N GLN A 183 -13.36 -2.04 15.26
CA GLN A 183 -14.36 -2.53 16.23
C GLN A 183 -15.76 -2.51 15.62
N SER A 184 -16.13 -1.43 14.90
CA SER A 184 -17.44 -1.30 14.27
C SER A 184 -17.72 -2.41 13.23
N PHE A 185 -16.67 -2.94 12.59
CA PHE A 185 -16.73 -4.09 11.69
C PHE A 185 -16.79 -5.44 12.40
N LYS A 186 -16.58 -5.47 13.73
CA LYS A 186 -16.37 -6.70 14.50
C LYS A 186 -15.22 -7.55 13.92
N ALA A 187 -14.18 -6.89 13.44
CA ALA A 187 -13.04 -7.54 12.81
C ALA A 187 -11.89 -7.81 13.78
N LEU A 188 -11.91 -7.16 14.96
CA LEU A 188 -10.85 -7.33 15.96
C LEU A 188 -11.05 -8.59 16.80
N SER A 189 -9.94 -9.32 16.99
CA SER A 189 -9.87 -10.43 17.94
C SER A 189 -9.68 -9.90 19.37
N PRO A 190 -10.41 -10.44 20.36
CA PRO A 190 -10.20 -10.13 21.76
C PRO A 190 -8.96 -10.81 22.36
N GLU A 191 -8.32 -11.72 21.63
CA GLU A 191 -7.10 -12.44 21.96
C GLU A 191 -6.08 -12.34 20.83
N PRO A 192 -4.80 -12.72 21.05
CA PRO A 192 -3.80 -12.71 19.97
C PRO A 192 -4.25 -13.53 18.77
N CYS A 193 -4.19 -12.90 17.60
CA CYS A 193 -4.71 -13.46 16.36
C CYS A 193 -3.93 -14.70 15.90
N LYS A 194 -4.60 -15.56 15.13
CA LYS A 194 -4.14 -16.89 14.70
C LYS A 194 -4.25 -17.02 13.18
N PRO A 195 -3.33 -16.44 12.39
CA PRO A 195 -3.42 -16.50 10.94
C PRO A 195 -3.53 -17.95 10.43
N PHE A 196 -4.46 -18.21 9.52
CA PHE A 196 -4.78 -19.51 8.89
C PHE A 196 -5.27 -20.62 9.84
N ASP A 197 -5.29 -20.38 11.13
CA ASP A 197 -5.73 -21.39 12.12
C ASP A 197 -7.24 -21.64 12.05
N LYS A 198 -7.66 -22.86 12.43
CA LYS A 198 -9.09 -23.24 12.50
C LYS A 198 -9.88 -22.42 13.53
N ASP A 199 -9.22 -21.96 14.58
CA ASP A 199 -9.81 -21.21 15.69
C ASP A 199 -9.59 -19.69 15.53
N ARG A 200 -9.26 -19.22 14.31
CA ARG A 200 -9.13 -17.78 14.01
C ARG A 200 -10.48 -17.07 14.12
N ILE A 201 -10.51 -15.93 14.81
CA ILE A 201 -11.74 -15.16 15.06
C ILE A 201 -11.66 -13.69 14.66
N GLY A 202 -10.51 -13.23 14.21
CA GLY A 202 -10.29 -11.85 13.80
C GLY A 202 -8.83 -11.44 13.88
N LEU A 203 -8.56 -10.21 13.47
CA LEU A 203 -7.23 -9.61 13.46
C LEU A 203 -6.94 -8.82 14.75
N ASN A 204 -5.66 -8.55 15.01
CA ASN A 204 -5.26 -7.46 15.89
C ASN A 204 -4.58 -6.37 15.04
N LEU A 205 -4.61 -5.15 15.52
CA LEU A 205 -3.89 -4.03 14.93
C LEU A 205 -2.56 -3.81 15.63
N GLY A 206 -1.62 -3.17 14.93
CA GLY A 206 -0.32 -2.84 15.48
C GLY A 206 0.27 -1.58 14.88
N GLU A 207 1.31 -1.07 15.52
CA GLU A 207 2.07 0.10 15.11
C GLU A 207 3.46 -0.31 14.67
N ALA A 208 3.92 0.31 13.59
CA ALA A 208 5.31 0.22 13.17
C ALA A 208 5.69 1.37 12.24
N ALA A 209 6.99 1.62 12.14
CA ALA A 209 7.59 2.25 10.99
C ALA A 209 8.66 1.33 10.41
N GLY A 210 8.76 1.31 9.09
CA GLY A 210 9.83 0.61 8.38
C GLY A 210 10.35 1.46 7.24
N THR A 211 11.64 1.36 6.96
CA THR A 211 12.30 2.04 5.84
C THR A 211 13.09 1.05 5.02
N ILE A 212 12.93 1.08 3.71
CA ILE A 212 13.78 0.35 2.75
C ILE A 212 14.43 1.38 1.82
N ILE A 213 15.74 1.30 1.62
CA ILE A 213 16.45 2.12 0.64
C ILE A 213 16.79 1.25 -0.57
N LEU A 214 16.31 1.70 -1.73
CA LEU A 214 16.53 1.05 -3.02
C LEU A 214 17.50 1.87 -3.87
N GLU A 215 18.38 1.19 -4.59
CA GLU A 215 19.31 1.80 -5.55
C GLU A 215 19.11 1.21 -6.94
N ARG A 216 19.12 2.08 -7.97
CA ARG A 216 19.29 1.69 -9.36
C ARG A 216 20.76 1.74 -9.77
N GLU A 217 21.33 0.59 -10.04
CA GLU A 217 22.73 0.52 -10.52
C GLU A 217 22.92 1.15 -11.89
N LYS A 218 24.02 1.89 -12.04
CA LYS A 218 24.34 2.61 -13.29
C LYS A 218 24.94 1.73 -14.40
N VAL A 219 25.58 0.63 -14.07
CA VAL A 219 26.30 -0.22 -15.03
C VAL A 219 26.26 -1.68 -14.59
N GLU A 220 25.86 -2.57 -15.47
CA GLU A 220 25.97 -4.00 -15.27
C GLU A 220 27.45 -4.42 -15.13
N GLY A 221 27.76 -5.21 -14.11
CA GLY A 221 29.03 -5.90 -13.99
C GLY A 221 30.11 -5.29 -13.06
N LYS A 222 29.84 -4.21 -12.32
CA LYS A 222 30.77 -3.70 -11.28
C LYS A 222 30.17 -3.80 -9.88
N ARG A 223 29.86 -5.00 -9.44
CA ARG A 223 29.46 -5.22 -8.05
C ARG A 223 30.65 -5.50 -7.16
N GLY A 224 30.55 -4.97 -5.92
CA GLY A 224 31.39 -5.46 -4.82
C GLY A 224 31.15 -6.96 -4.62
N LYS A 225 32.14 -7.65 -4.03
CA LYS A 225 32.11 -9.12 -3.83
C LYS A 225 31.15 -9.59 -2.71
N GLY A 226 30.20 -8.75 -2.27
CA GLY A 226 29.28 -9.04 -1.15
C GLY A 226 27.92 -9.58 -1.57
N ASP A 227 27.17 -10.06 -0.59
CA ASP A 227 25.76 -10.42 -0.74
C ASP A 227 24.90 -9.19 -0.99
N TYR A 228 23.82 -9.33 -1.76
CA TYR A 228 22.88 -8.26 -2.03
C TYR A 228 21.47 -8.78 -2.35
N TRP A 229 20.47 -7.90 -2.18
CA TRP A 229 19.08 -8.16 -2.53
C TRP A 229 18.70 -7.49 -3.85
N GLU A 230 18.18 -8.28 -4.78
CA GLU A 230 17.66 -7.81 -6.05
C GLU A 230 16.14 -7.83 -6.05
N PHE A 231 15.53 -6.73 -6.47
CA PHE A 231 14.13 -6.71 -6.87
C PHE A 231 13.98 -7.48 -8.19
N ILE A 232 13.04 -8.44 -8.25
CA ILE A 232 12.84 -9.28 -9.44
C ILE A 232 11.45 -9.19 -10.05
N GLY A 233 10.44 -8.75 -9.32
CA GLY A 233 9.10 -8.60 -9.87
C GLY A 233 8.10 -8.00 -8.92
N CYS A 234 7.04 -7.44 -9.47
CA CYS A 234 5.89 -6.94 -8.72
C CYS A 234 4.62 -6.97 -9.56
N SER A 235 3.48 -6.98 -8.89
CA SER A 235 2.18 -6.87 -9.54
C SER A 235 1.15 -6.24 -8.60
N ASN A 236 0.11 -5.61 -9.19
CA ASN A 236 -1.04 -5.05 -8.48
C ASN A 236 -2.30 -5.31 -9.32
N HIS A 237 -3.30 -5.91 -8.69
CA HIS A 237 -4.59 -6.23 -9.32
C HIS A 237 -5.77 -5.97 -8.39
N ASN A 238 -6.94 -5.75 -8.97
CA ASN A 238 -8.19 -5.59 -8.22
C ASN A 238 -9.07 -6.84 -8.34
N ASP A 239 -9.82 -7.14 -7.28
CA ASP A 239 -10.80 -8.23 -7.26
C ASP A 239 -12.06 -7.92 -8.09
N ALA A 240 -12.33 -6.64 -8.36
CA ALA A 240 -13.56 -6.14 -8.98
C ALA A 240 -14.85 -6.74 -8.38
N ASN A 241 -14.84 -7.00 -7.05
CA ASN A 241 -15.89 -7.73 -6.34
C ASN A 241 -16.60 -6.90 -5.28
N HIS A 242 -15.91 -6.49 -4.21
CA HIS A 242 -16.48 -5.77 -3.07
C HIS A 242 -15.46 -4.83 -2.43
N ILE A 243 -15.91 -3.68 -1.87
CA ILE A 243 -15.00 -2.67 -1.31
C ILE A 243 -14.38 -3.05 0.04
N SER A 244 -15.02 -3.92 0.82
CA SER A 244 -14.54 -4.29 2.17
C SER A 244 -14.40 -5.79 2.39
N GLY A 245 -14.75 -6.61 1.42
CA GLY A 245 -14.63 -8.07 1.50
C GLY A 245 -13.80 -8.63 0.36
N PRO A 246 -12.96 -9.63 0.61
CA PRO A 246 -12.15 -10.25 -0.44
C PRO A 246 -13.01 -11.02 -1.45
N SER A 247 -12.45 -11.26 -2.61
CA SER A 247 -13.04 -12.12 -3.63
C SER A 247 -13.21 -13.55 -3.14
N ARG A 248 -14.34 -14.18 -3.44
CA ARG A 248 -14.56 -15.60 -3.12
C ARG A 248 -13.71 -16.55 -3.97
N THR A 249 -13.14 -16.07 -5.06
CA THR A 249 -12.29 -16.83 -5.97
C THR A 249 -10.80 -16.50 -5.82
N GLY A 250 -10.45 -15.51 -4.97
CA GLY A 250 -9.10 -15.00 -4.82
C GLY A 250 -8.54 -14.41 -6.11
N GLU A 251 -9.40 -13.80 -6.95
CA GLU A 251 -9.02 -13.39 -8.32
C GLU A 251 -7.84 -12.44 -8.36
N GLY A 252 -7.89 -11.34 -7.58
CA GLY A 252 -6.82 -10.34 -7.57
C GLY A 252 -5.50 -10.92 -7.06
N SER A 253 -5.51 -11.60 -5.92
CA SER A 253 -4.30 -12.26 -5.38
C SER A 253 -3.74 -13.33 -6.32
N TYR A 254 -4.62 -14.11 -6.99
CA TYR A 254 -4.19 -15.08 -7.99
C TYR A 254 -3.51 -14.42 -9.19
N ARG A 255 -4.07 -13.32 -9.71
CA ARG A 255 -3.44 -12.56 -10.82
C ARG A 255 -2.07 -12.00 -10.40
N VAL A 256 -1.98 -11.44 -9.19
CA VAL A 256 -0.71 -10.96 -8.63
C VAL A 256 0.34 -12.08 -8.59
N LEU A 257 -0.02 -13.25 -8.06
CA LEU A 257 0.90 -14.40 -8.01
C LEU A 257 1.26 -14.90 -9.41
N SER A 258 0.30 -14.94 -10.34
CA SER A 258 0.53 -15.40 -11.70
C SER A 258 1.55 -14.52 -12.43
N ASP A 259 1.41 -13.20 -12.35
CA ASP A 259 2.35 -12.26 -12.98
C ASP A 259 3.76 -12.39 -12.38
N ILE A 260 3.87 -12.50 -11.06
CA ILE A 260 5.17 -12.64 -10.38
C ILE A 260 5.83 -13.98 -10.76
N LEU A 261 5.06 -15.05 -10.91
CA LEU A 261 5.57 -16.35 -11.32
C LEU A 261 6.03 -16.43 -12.79
N GLU A 262 5.76 -15.41 -13.60
CA GLU A 262 6.39 -15.31 -14.94
C GLU A 262 7.89 -15.03 -14.83
N VAL A 263 8.34 -14.36 -13.76
CA VAL A 263 9.74 -13.99 -13.53
C VAL A 263 10.40 -14.74 -12.37
N VAL A 264 9.62 -15.34 -11.47
CA VAL A 264 10.10 -16.16 -10.34
C VAL A 264 9.96 -17.64 -10.69
N ASP A 265 11.04 -18.39 -10.56
CA ASP A 265 10.99 -19.85 -10.65
C ASP A 265 10.48 -20.43 -9.31
N LYS A 266 9.46 -21.29 -9.38
CA LYS A 266 8.91 -21.96 -8.17
C LYS A 266 9.95 -22.80 -7.44
N ASP A 267 10.91 -23.37 -8.18
CA ASP A 267 11.96 -24.19 -7.58
C ASP A 267 12.95 -23.37 -6.76
N ASP A 268 13.13 -22.07 -7.07
CA ASP A 268 13.97 -21.14 -6.31
C ASP A 268 13.21 -20.46 -5.16
N LEU A 269 11.87 -20.60 -5.13
CA LEU A 269 11.03 -19.92 -4.15
C LEU A 269 11.14 -20.57 -2.79
N ALA A 270 11.69 -19.84 -1.81
CA ALA A 270 11.82 -20.28 -0.42
C ALA A 270 10.46 -20.31 0.26
N PHE A 271 9.68 -19.23 0.13
CA PHE A 271 8.35 -19.09 0.73
C PHE A 271 7.55 -17.93 0.14
N VAL A 272 6.26 -17.93 0.46
CA VAL A 272 5.36 -16.79 0.25
C VAL A 272 5.01 -16.18 1.62
N ASN A 273 5.32 -14.89 1.82
CA ASN A 273 4.83 -14.14 2.97
C ASN A 273 3.45 -13.58 2.66
N LEU A 274 2.45 -14.08 3.36
CA LEU A 274 1.03 -13.84 3.13
C LEU A 274 0.51 -12.63 3.89
N HIS A 275 -0.66 -12.14 3.50
CA HIS A 275 -1.36 -11.11 4.26
C HIS A 275 -1.75 -11.64 5.65
N GLY A 276 -2.41 -12.80 5.72
CA GLY A 276 -2.60 -13.57 6.95
C GLY A 276 -3.19 -12.78 8.11
N THR A 277 -4.42 -12.27 7.95
CA THR A 277 -5.06 -11.40 8.96
C THR A 277 -5.77 -12.16 10.08
N ALA A 278 -5.82 -13.48 10.02
CA ALA A 278 -6.63 -14.31 10.93
C ALA A 278 -8.13 -14.04 10.85
N THR A 279 -8.60 -13.39 9.80
CA THR A 279 -10.03 -13.25 9.51
C THR A 279 -10.52 -14.44 8.66
N ALA A 280 -11.76 -14.86 8.88
CA ALA A 280 -12.30 -16.03 8.19
C ALA A 280 -12.25 -15.90 6.67
N TYR A 281 -12.55 -14.71 6.15
CA TYR A 281 -12.68 -14.49 4.71
C TYR A 281 -11.34 -14.25 4.01
N ASN A 282 -10.42 -13.49 4.63
CA ASN A 282 -9.13 -13.19 3.99
C ASN A 282 -8.25 -14.44 3.88
N ASP A 283 -8.09 -15.17 4.98
CA ASP A 283 -7.22 -16.35 4.98
C ASP A 283 -7.78 -17.45 4.06
N GLU A 284 -9.11 -17.56 3.97
CA GLU A 284 -9.77 -18.43 3.00
C GLU A 284 -9.45 -18.01 1.57
N MET A 285 -9.57 -16.71 1.26
CA MET A 285 -9.27 -16.15 -0.06
C MET A 285 -7.82 -16.40 -0.46
N GLU A 286 -6.87 -16.20 0.45
CA GLU A 286 -5.44 -16.45 0.18
C GLU A 286 -5.17 -17.94 -0.08
N SER A 287 -5.83 -18.86 0.64
CA SER A 287 -5.70 -20.30 0.40
C SER A 287 -6.16 -20.67 -1.03
N ILE A 288 -7.25 -20.07 -1.49
CA ILE A 288 -7.78 -20.26 -2.85
C ILE A 288 -6.78 -19.71 -3.89
N ALA A 289 -6.24 -18.52 -3.67
CA ALA A 289 -5.28 -17.90 -4.58
C ALA A 289 -3.99 -18.72 -4.72
N LEU A 290 -3.43 -19.20 -3.60
CA LEU A 290 -2.27 -20.09 -3.59
C LEU A 290 -2.54 -21.39 -4.33
N HIS A 291 -3.68 -22.03 -4.08
CA HIS A 291 -4.08 -23.25 -4.76
C HIS A 291 -4.18 -23.05 -6.28
N ARG A 292 -4.85 -21.99 -6.72
CA ARG A 292 -4.97 -21.63 -8.14
C ARG A 292 -3.60 -21.36 -8.80
N ALA A 293 -2.67 -20.73 -8.06
CA ALA A 293 -1.32 -20.46 -8.53
C ALA A 293 -0.40 -21.69 -8.48
N GLY A 294 -0.87 -22.83 -7.95
CA GLY A 294 -0.08 -24.05 -7.78
C GLY A 294 1.04 -23.89 -6.75
N LEU A 295 0.76 -23.17 -5.65
CA LEU A 295 1.68 -22.88 -4.55
C LEU A 295 1.22 -23.48 -3.21
N SER A 296 0.26 -24.41 -3.19
CA SER A 296 -0.25 -25.02 -1.96
C SER A 296 0.83 -25.69 -1.11
N ASP A 297 1.84 -26.29 -1.76
CA ASP A 297 2.95 -26.98 -1.11
C ASP A 297 4.17 -26.07 -0.85
N THR A 298 4.15 -24.82 -1.36
CA THR A 298 5.21 -23.85 -1.13
C THR A 298 5.13 -23.35 0.32
N PRO A 299 6.24 -23.37 1.09
CA PRO A 299 6.21 -22.81 2.44
C PRO A 299 5.62 -21.42 2.48
N ALA A 300 4.80 -21.15 3.48
CA ALA A 300 4.16 -19.85 3.64
C ALA A 300 4.16 -19.42 5.11
N ASN A 301 4.15 -18.11 5.34
CA ASN A 301 3.98 -17.56 6.66
C ASN A 301 3.13 -16.28 6.66
N GLY A 302 2.57 -15.96 7.84
CA GLY A 302 1.89 -14.70 8.11
C GLY A 302 2.41 -14.13 9.45
N LEU A 303 2.96 -12.93 9.42
CA LEU A 303 3.66 -12.35 10.58
C LEU A 303 2.76 -11.56 11.54
N LYS A 304 1.47 -11.38 11.19
CA LYS A 304 0.55 -10.56 11.99
C LYS A 304 0.23 -11.13 13.37
N GLY A 305 0.51 -12.41 13.61
CA GLY A 305 0.45 -13.00 14.95
C GLY A 305 1.49 -12.44 15.94
N PHE A 306 2.54 -11.78 15.44
CA PHE A 306 3.59 -11.13 16.26
C PHE A 306 3.27 -9.67 16.55
N TYR A 307 2.93 -8.89 15.51
CA TYR A 307 2.79 -7.43 15.57
C TYR A 307 1.34 -6.94 15.53
N GLY A 308 0.38 -7.80 15.19
CA GLY A 308 -0.86 -7.32 14.63
C GLY A 308 -0.70 -6.81 13.19
N HIS A 309 -1.74 -6.23 12.66
CA HIS A 309 -1.75 -5.61 11.34
C HIS A 309 -1.29 -4.15 11.44
N THR A 310 -0.11 -3.84 10.90
CA THR A 310 0.52 -2.52 10.97
C THR A 310 0.14 -1.61 9.79
N LEU A 311 -0.99 -1.88 9.14
CA LEU A 311 -1.62 -1.03 8.12
C LEU A 311 -0.64 -0.67 6.97
N GLY A 312 -0.35 0.63 6.76
CA GLY A 312 0.56 1.10 5.72
C GLY A 312 2.02 0.67 5.91
N ALA A 313 2.44 0.33 7.13
CA ALA A 313 3.78 -0.19 7.39
C ALA A 313 3.94 -1.68 7.05
N ALA A 314 2.83 -2.45 7.02
CA ALA A 314 2.87 -3.91 6.92
C ALA A 314 3.69 -4.42 5.71
N GLY A 315 3.48 -3.82 4.54
CA GLY A 315 4.20 -4.21 3.32
C GLY A 315 5.71 -3.94 3.38
N ILE A 316 6.14 -2.98 4.19
CA ILE A 316 7.56 -2.65 4.36
C ILE A 316 8.20 -3.57 5.40
N ILE A 317 7.66 -3.61 6.63
CA ILE A 317 8.29 -4.38 7.72
C ILE A 317 8.30 -5.88 7.43
N GLU A 318 7.23 -6.42 6.86
CA GLU A 318 7.15 -7.84 6.53
C GLU A 318 8.09 -8.22 5.37
N THR A 319 8.37 -7.30 4.43
CA THR A 319 9.40 -7.46 3.39
C THR A 319 10.80 -7.47 4.00
N ILE A 320 11.12 -6.53 4.88
CA ILE A 320 12.43 -6.45 5.57
C ILE A 320 12.67 -7.73 6.37
N LEU A 321 11.70 -8.15 7.17
CA LEU A 321 11.81 -9.39 7.97
C LEU A 321 11.99 -10.63 7.12
N SER A 322 11.35 -10.69 5.94
CA SER A 322 11.53 -11.78 4.99
C SER A 322 12.96 -11.82 4.44
N MET A 323 13.55 -10.64 4.17
CA MET A 323 14.95 -10.53 3.75
C MET A 323 15.90 -11.02 4.85
N HIS A 324 15.78 -10.45 6.06
CA HIS A 324 16.63 -10.84 7.19
C HIS A 324 16.49 -12.30 7.59
N ALA A 325 15.30 -12.87 7.46
CA ALA A 325 15.10 -14.30 7.68
C ALA A 325 15.93 -15.16 6.70
N LEU A 326 15.87 -14.83 5.40
CA LEU A 326 16.67 -15.56 4.39
C LEU A 326 18.18 -15.26 4.49
N GLU A 327 18.59 -14.10 5.00
CA GLU A 327 20.00 -13.84 5.35
C GLU A 327 20.52 -14.84 6.38
N ASN A 328 19.65 -15.26 7.31
CA ASN A 328 19.92 -16.27 8.33
C ASN A 328 19.60 -17.72 7.88
N GLY A 329 19.21 -17.92 6.61
CA GLY A 329 18.86 -19.25 6.07
C GLY A 329 17.60 -19.86 6.71
N ILE A 330 16.65 -19.02 7.17
CA ILE A 330 15.45 -19.47 7.85
C ILE A 330 14.17 -18.90 7.20
N ILE A 331 13.07 -19.60 7.46
CA ILE A 331 11.70 -19.13 7.20
C ILE A 331 11.04 -18.93 8.56
N LEU A 332 10.54 -17.71 8.80
CA LEU A 332 9.89 -17.35 10.07
C LEU A 332 8.57 -18.10 10.27
N PRO A 333 8.20 -18.41 11.51
CA PRO A 333 6.96 -19.11 11.80
C PRO A 333 5.73 -18.20 11.66
N THR A 334 4.57 -18.82 11.54
CA THR A 334 3.27 -18.18 11.77
C THR A 334 2.86 -18.39 13.21
N LYS A 335 2.91 -17.33 14.01
CA LYS A 335 2.61 -17.40 15.43
C LYS A 335 1.15 -17.78 15.66
N ASN A 336 0.92 -18.60 16.70
CA ASN A 336 -0.39 -19.09 17.14
C ASN A 336 -1.10 -20.03 16.13
N PHE A 337 -0.43 -20.48 15.06
CA PHE A 337 -0.98 -21.50 14.17
C PHE A 337 -0.82 -22.90 14.80
N SER A 338 -1.91 -23.66 14.88
CA SER A 338 -1.94 -25.03 15.42
C SER A 338 -2.52 -26.05 14.43
N ALA A 339 -3.57 -25.67 13.72
CA ALA A 339 -4.24 -26.55 12.77
C ALA A 339 -4.91 -25.76 11.65
N LYS A 340 -4.91 -26.33 10.45
CA LYS A 340 -5.51 -25.72 9.25
C LYS A 340 -6.98 -25.35 9.45
N GLY A 341 -7.32 -24.09 9.10
CA GLY A 341 -8.67 -23.55 9.14
C GLY A 341 -9.21 -23.08 7.77
N THR A 342 -8.54 -23.42 6.67
CA THR A 342 -8.90 -23.02 5.31
C THR A 342 -9.30 -24.23 4.46
N THR A 343 -10.07 -24.00 3.38
CA THR A 343 -10.53 -25.06 2.48
C THR A 343 -9.36 -25.73 1.76
N TYR A 344 -8.50 -24.92 1.12
CA TYR A 344 -7.32 -25.43 0.46
C TYR A 344 -6.12 -25.46 1.41
N ASP A 345 -5.14 -26.32 1.09
CA ASP A 345 -3.92 -26.42 1.87
C ASP A 345 -3.05 -25.17 1.66
N VAL A 346 -2.51 -24.70 2.75
CA VAL A 346 -1.48 -23.68 2.83
C VAL A 346 -0.36 -24.26 3.68
N ALA A 347 0.84 -24.36 3.14
CA ALA A 347 2.00 -24.92 3.83
C ALA A 347 2.55 -23.95 4.89
N VAL A 348 1.69 -23.56 5.84
CA VAL A 348 2.00 -22.63 6.93
C VAL A 348 3.04 -23.25 7.86
N ASN A 349 4.04 -22.48 8.23
CA ASN A 349 5.06 -22.89 9.17
C ASN A 349 4.65 -22.55 10.61
N PRO A 350 4.40 -23.53 11.49
CA PRO A 350 4.18 -23.27 12.92
C PRO A 350 5.48 -23.00 13.71
N GLN A 351 6.63 -23.37 13.15
CA GLN A 351 7.97 -23.20 13.74
C GLN A 351 8.96 -22.73 12.70
N ILE A 352 10.12 -22.24 13.12
CA ILE A 352 11.23 -21.87 12.24
C ILE A 352 11.63 -23.09 11.38
N ARG A 353 11.78 -22.87 10.07
CA ARG A 353 12.31 -23.87 9.12
C ARG A 353 13.59 -23.35 8.50
N HIS A 354 14.56 -24.22 8.26
CA HIS A 354 15.76 -23.90 7.50
C HIS A 354 15.50 -24.00 5.99
N THR A 355 16.18 -23.16 5.23
CA THR A 355 16.14 -23.17 3.76
C THR A 355 17.49 -22.70 3.19
N ASP A 356 17.85 -23.26 2.05
CA ASP A 356 18.98 -22.85 1.20
C ASP A 356 18.53 -22.01 0.00
N LYS A 357 17.22 -21.86 -0.18
CA LYS A 357 16.62 -21.03 -1.23
C LYS A 357 16.72 -19.54 -0.86
N ASN A 358 16.73 -18.69 -1.88
CA ASN A 358 17.09 -17.29 -1.74
C ASN A 358 16.05 -16.29 -2.27
N THR A 359 14.87 -16.77 -2.68
CA THR A 359 13.80 -15.96 -3.25
C THR A 359 12.55 -16.03 -2.40
N PHE A 360 11.87 -14.92 -2.21
CA PHE A 360 10.54 -14.90 -1.59
C PHE A 360 9.58 -13.98 -2.35
N ILE A 361 8.30 -14.23 -2.16
CA ILE A 361 7.21 -13.36 -2.61
C ILE A 361 6.49 -12.82 -1.39
N LYS A 362 6.27 -11.50 -1.32
CA LYS A 362 5.39 -10.85 -0.37
C LYS A 362 4.10 -10.46 -1.06
N ILE A 363 2.93 -10.88 -0.53
CA ILE A 363 1.62 -10.44 -1.02
C ILE A 363 0.80 -9.80 0.09
N LEU A 364 -0.05 -8.86 -0.30
CA LEU A 364 -1.03 -8.19 0.56
C LEU A 364 -2.36 -8.03 -0.17
N SER A 365 -3.44 -8.04 0.60
CA SER A 365 -4.79 -7.70 0.17
C SER A 365 -5.34 -6.58 1.01
N GLY A 366 -6.21 -5.73 0.45
CA GLY A 366 -6.72 -4.56 1.14
C GLY A 366 -8.15 -4.20 0.75
N PHE A 367 -8.76 -3.33 1.55
CA PHE A 367 -10.03 -2.73 1.21
C PHE A 367 -9.95 -2.01 -0.15
N GLY A 368 -11.09 -1.93 -0.85
CA GLY A 368 -11.14 -1.54 -2.25
C GLY A 368 -11.00 -2.72 -3.22
N GLY A 369 -10.84 -3.96 -2.70
CA GLY A 369 -10.58 -5.16 -3.51
C GLY A 369 -9.18 -5.17 -4.10
N SER A 370 -8.26 -4.40 -3.55
CA SER A 370 -6.89 -4.22 -4.06
C SER A 370 -5.97 -5.31 -3.53
N ASN A 371 -5.12 -5.86 -4.42
CA ASN A 371 -4.12 -6.89 -4.10
C ASN A 371 -2.79 -6.51 -4.74
N ALA A 372 -1.69 -6.63 -4.00
CA ALA A 372 -0.37 -6.33 -4.52
C ALA A 372 0.67 -7.33 -4.01
N GLY A 373 1.69 -7.55 -4.82
CA GLY A 373 2.81 -8.42 -4.47
C GLY A 373 4.12 -7.90 -5.02
N ILE A 374 5.19 -8.34 -4.37
CA ILE A 374 6.57 -8.01 -4.72
C ILE A 374 7.48 -9.20 -4.45
N ALA A 375 8.49 -9.39 -5.27
CA ALA A 375 9.45 -10.47 -5.13
C ALA A 375 10.89 -9.94 -5.11
N TYR A 376 11.68 -10.50 -4.21
CA TYR A 376 13.10 -10.23 -4.07
C TYR A 376 13.90 -11.53 -4.08
N ARG A 377 15.13 -11.44 -4.59
CA ARG A 377 16.12 -12.53 -4.60
C ARG A 377 17.39 -12.07 -3.92
N LYS A 378 17.90 -12.90 -3.01
CA LYS A 378 19.23 -12.75 -2.43
C LYS A 378 20.28 -13.34 -3.39
N HIS A 379 21.31 -12.58 -3.67
CA HIS A 379 22.51 -13.06 -4.33
C HIS A 379 23.63 -13.20 -3.30
N THR A 380 24.30 -14.36 -3.33
CA THR A 380 25.40 -14.66 -2.42
C THR A 380 26.71 -14.66 -3.21
N ALA A 381 27.73 -14.02 -2.65
CA ALA A 381 29.04 -13.92 -3.26
C ALA A 381 29.60 -15.31 -3.62
N GLY A 382 30.04 -15.44 -4.88
CA GLY A 382 30.65 -16.70 -5.38
C GLY A 382 29.68 -17.76 -5.88
N GLN A 383 28.37 -17.54 -5.79
CA GLN A 383 27.39 -18.39 -6.47
C GLN A 383 27.25 -17.99 -7.94
N PRO A 384 27.07 -18.96 -8.88
CA PRO A 384 26.76 -18.63 -10.27
C PRO A 384 25.45 -17.86 -10.33
N GLU A 385 25.40 -16.82 -11.15
CA GLU A 385 24.16 -16.10 -11.43
C GLU A 385 23.09 -17.08 -11.89
N ALA A 386 21.92 -17.05 -11.23
CA ALA A 386 20.77 -17.83 -11.67
C ALA A 386 20.47 -17.47 -13.14
N LYS A 387 20.09 -18.45 -13.96
CA LYS A 387 19.68 -18.19 -15.35
C LYS A 387 18.58 -17.13 -15.33
N ASP A 388 18.96 -15.95 -15.79
CA ASP A 388 18.12 -14.76 -15.76
C ASP A 388 16.88 -15.00 -16.64
N LYS A 389 15.75 -15.33 -16.03
CA LYS A 389 14.44 -15.28 -16.66
C LYS A 389 13.81 -13.89 -16.45
N SER A 390 14.49 -13.01 -15.69
CA SER A 390 14.01 -11.66 -15.48
C SER A 390 14.09 -10.89 -16.80
N LYS A 391 13.07 -10.98 -17.59
CA LYS A 391 12.70 -9.92 -18.52
C LYS A 391 12.23 -8.71 -17.70
N ILE A 392 13.09 -8.18 -16.83
CA ILE A 392 12.98 -6.77 -16.49
C ILE A 392 13.14 -6.10 -17.84
N GLN A 393 12.04 -5.55 -18.34
CA GLN A 393 12.02 -4.83 -19.61
C GLN A 393 13.22 -3.92 -19.63
N SER A 394 14.06 -4.02 -20.65
CA SER A 394 15.33 -3.34 -20.72
C SER A 394 15.17 -1.84 -20.43
N ASP A 395 16.17 -1.21 -19.81
CA ASP A 395 16.20 0.26 -19.55
C ASP A 395 15.85 1.07 -20.82
N ALA A 396 16.08 0.53 -22.02
CA ALA A 396 15.72 1.13 -23.30
C ALA A 396 14.21 1.14 -23.54
N GLU A 397 13.46 0.12 -23.11
CA GLU A 397 12.00 0.08 -23.24
C GLU A 397 11.31 1.03 -22.27
N HIS A 398 11.89 1.27 -21.08
CA HIS A 398 11.36 2.25 -20.14
C HIS A 398 11.63 3.71 -20.55
N ARG A 399 12.80 4.02 -21.13
CA ARG A 399 13.15 5.39 -21.56
C ARG A 399 12.29 5.92 -22.71
N ASN A 400 11.71 5.06 -23.53
CA ASN A 400 10.84 5.45 -24.65
C ASN A 400 9.36 5.64 -24.31
N ARG A 401 8.95 5.49 -23.04
CA ARG A 401 7.54 5.45 -22.65
C ARG A 401 6.85 6.80 -22.54
N HIS A 402 7.57 7.94 -22.44
CA HIS A 402 6.94 9.26 -22.49
C HIS A 402 6.04 9.49 -23.73
N ASN A 403 6.19 8.67 -24.79
CA ASN A 403 5.34 8.68 -25.98
C ASN A 403 4.50 7.41 -26.16
N ALA A 404 4.43 6.52 -25.14
CA ALA A 404 3.79 5.22 -25.27
C ALA A 404 2.27 5.29 -25.21
N PHE A 405 1.70 6.36 -24.68
CA PHE A 405 0.25 6.52 -24.54
C PHE A 405 -0.26 7.67 -25.42
N GLU A 406 -1.52 7.52 -25.87
CA GLU A 406 -2.32 8.60 -26.46
C GLU A 406 -3.56 8.83 -25.59
N THR A 407 -3.99 10.07 -25.47
CA THR A 407 -5.26 10.42 -24.80
C THR A 407 -6.41 10.10 -25.73
N VAL A 408 -7.26 9.17 -25.33
CA VAL A 408 -8.47 8.76 -26.08
C VAL A 408 -9.65 9.67 -25.75
N ALA A 409 -9.78 10.03 -24.48
CA ALA A 409 -10.82 10.92 -23.99
C ALA A 409 -10.38 11.60 -22.70
N GLU A 410 -10.96 12.75 -22.40
CA GLU A 410 -10.76 13.49 -21.17
C GLU A 410 -12.07 14.06 -20.63
N VAL A 411 -12.18 14.15 -19.30
CA VAL A 411 -13.33 14.75 -18.63
C VAL A 411 -12.87 15.70 -17.53
N ARG A 412 -13.53 16.84 -17.43
CA ARG A 412 -13.37 17.80 -16.34
C ARG A 412 -14.72 18.05 -15.69
N ILE A 413 -14.83 17.79 -14.37
CA ILE A 413 -16.04 18.00 -13.57
C ILE A 413 -15.72 18.98 -12.46
N THR A 414 -16.44 20.11 -12.44
CA THR A 414 -16.40 21.13 -11.40
C THR A 414 -17.82 21.45 -10.93
N PRO A 415 -17.99 22.27 -9.86
CA PRO A 415 -19.32 22.72 -9.44
C PRO A 415 -20.11 23.47 -10.54
N GLU A 416 -19.39 24.15 -11.46
CA GLU A 416 -20.00 25.01 -12.47
C GLU A 416 -20.32 24.29 -13.79
N ALA A 417 -19.55 23.23 -14.09
CA ALA A 417 -19.70 22.56 -15.38
C ALA A 417 -19.02 21.19 -15.42
N THR A 418 -19.56 20.34 -16.28
CA THR A 418 -18.92 19.11 -16.76
C THR A 418 -18.59 19.25 -18.23
N ASN A 419 -17.29 19.08 -18.54
CA ASN A 419 -16.79 19.09 -19.92
C ASN A 419 -16.25 17.68 -20.27
N LEU A 420 -16.58 17.21 -21.47
CA LEU A 420 -16.06 15.97 -22.05
C LEU A 420 -15.37 16.32 -23.38
N ASN A 421 -14.10 15.99 -23.51
CA ASN A 421 -13.25 16.32 -24.67
C ASN A 421 -13.28 17.82 -25.04
N GLY A 422 -13.29 18.70 -24.02
CA GLY A 422 -13.33 20.14 -24.16
C GLY A 422 -14.75 20.75 -24.37
N GLU A 423 -15.78 19.92 -24.61
CA GLU A 423 -17.15 20.41 -24.81
C GLU A 423 -17.97 20.32 -23.51
N LYS A 424 -18.70 21.40 -23.19
CA LYS A 424 -19.61 21.41 -22.04
C LYS A 424 -20.81 20.49 -22.32
N ILE A 425 -20.99 19.47 -21.47
CA ILE A 425 -22.09 18.49 -21.59
C ILE A 425 -23.17 18.65 -20.53
N SER A 426 -22.86 19.27 -19.39
CA SER A 426 -23.80 19.50 -18.30
C SER A 426 -23.33 20.60 -17.35
N ASP A 427 -24.28 21.19 -16.60
CA ASP A 427 -24.06 22.03 -15.41
C ASP A 427 -24.74 21.45 -14.17
N ALA A 428 -25.10 20.18 -14.22
CA ALA A 428 -25.75 19.49 -13.13
C ALA A 428 -24.74 19.13 -12.02
N SER A 429 -25.23 19.08 -10.79
CA SER A 429 -24.47 18.51 -9.66
C SER A 429 -24.06 17.06 -9.92
N ILE A 430 -23.13 16.51 -9.13
CA ILE A 430 -22.65 15.12 -9.25
C ILE A 430 -23.83 14.12 -9.27
N THR A 431 -24.84 14.31 -8.41
CA THR A 431 -26.05 13.49 -8.42
C THR A 431 -26.91 13.71 -9.67
N GLY A 432 -26.95 14.94 -10.18
CA GLY A 432 -27.60 15.27 -11.46
C GLY A 432 -26.93 14.57 -12.64
N LEU A 433 -25.60 14.58 -12.69
CA LEU A 433 -24.81 13.85 -13.69
C LEU A 433 -25.11 12.34 -13.65
N TYR A 434 -25.18 11.75 -12.45
CA TYR A 434 -25.55 10.35 -12.32
C TYR A 434 -26.91 10.05 -12.95
N ARG A 435 -27.93 10.88 -12.70
CA ARG A 435 -29.27 10.71 -13.27
C ARG A 435 -29.30 10.87 -14.80
N GLN A 436 -28.45 11.74 -15.35
CA GLN A 436 -28.37 11.99 -16.79
C GLN A 436 -27.62 10.90 -17.55
N PHE A 437 -26.50 10.41 -17.01
CA PHE A 437 -25.54 9.62 -17.78
C PHE A 437 -25.35 8.17 -17.31
N ALA A 438 -25.70 7.82 -16.06
CA ALA A 438 -25.61 6.48 -15.51
C ALA A 438 -27.00 5.93 -15.16
N GLY A 439 -27.54 6.23 -14.00
CA GLY A 439 -28.92 5.95 -13.59
C GLY A 439 -29.22 4.50 -13.18
N ASP A 440 -28.35 3.54 -13.49
CA ASP A 440 -28.56 2.09 -13.37
C ASP A 440 -27.74 1.42 -12.23
N TYR A 441 -27.11 2.21 -11.34
CA TYR A 441 -26.26 1.72 -10.27
C TYR A 441 -26.65 2.26 -8.89
N PRO A 442 -27.64 1.69 -8.21
CA PRO A 442 -28.16 2.22 -6.94
C PRO A 442 -27.12 2.33 -5.81
N LYS A 443 -26.01 1.58 -5.87
CA LYS A 443 -24.90 1.70 -4.91
C LYS A 443 -24.28 3.10 -4.90
N PHE A 444 -24.37 3.86 -6.00
CA PHE A 444 -23.92 5.25 -6.11
C PHE A 444 -24.36 6.10 -4.92
N PHE A 445 -25.62 5.95 -4.48
CA PHE A 445 -26.17 6.73 -3.36
C PHE A 445 -25.56 6.39 -1.99
N LYS A 446 -24.86 5.24 -1.88
CA LYS A 446 -24.16 4.82 -0.66
C LYS A 446 -22.71 5.27 -0.61
N MET A 447 -22.16 5.70 -1.74
CA MET A 447 -20.79 6.21 -1.85
C MET A 447 -20.64 7.54 -1.12
N ASP A 448 -19.43 7.82 -0.63
CA ASP A 448 -19.06 9.16 -0.22
C ASP A 448 -18.89 10.12 -1.41
N SER A 449 -18.65 11.39 -1.14
CA SER A 449 -18.60 12.41 -2.20
C SER A 449 -17.39 12.25 -3.13
N LEU A 450 -16.24 11.84 -2.59
CA LEU A 450 -15.04 11.55 -3.39
C LEU A 450 -15.30 10.41 -4.38
N CYS A 451 -15.85 9.31 -3.88
CA CYS A 451 -16.20 8.15 -4.71
C CYS A 451 -17.25 8.48 -5.76
N LYS A 452 -18.30 9.26 -5.40
CA LYS A 452 -19.30 9.73 -6.39
C LYS A 452 -18.68 10.55 -7.51
N LEU A 453 -17.77 11.45 -7.17
CA LEU A 453 -17.07 12.31 -8.14
C LEU A 453 -16.21 11.47 -9.09
N GLY A 454 -15.32 10.62 -8.54
CA GLY A 454 -14.46 9.73 -9.34
C GLY A 454 -15.26 8.72 -10.18
N PHE A 455 -16.32 8.16 -9.60
CA PHE A 455 -17.24 7.26 -10.30
C PHE A 455 -17.85 7.94 -11.53
N MET A 456 -18.36 9.17 -11.40
CA MET A 456 -18.95 9.89 -12.53
C MET A 456 -17.94 10.21 -13.62
N GLY A 457 -16.72 10.62 -13.24
CA GLY A 457 -15.65 10.81 -14.22
C GLY A 457 -15.30 9.54 -14.98
N ALA A 458 -15.22 8.40 -14.27
CA ALA A 458 -14.98 7.09 -14.88
C ALA A 458 -16.14 6.63 -15.78
N GLU A 459 -17.40 6.79 -15.36
CA GLU A 459 -18.58 6.45 -16.18
C GLU A 459 -18.57 7.20 -17.51
N LEU A 460 -18.28 8.51 -17.49
CA LEU A 460 -18.25 9.32 -18.73
C LEU A 460 -17.16 8.86 -19.70
N LEU A 461 -16.02 8.38 -19.20
CA LEU A 461 -14.90 7.96 -20.02
C LEU A 461 -14.96 6.48 -20.45
N LEU A 462 -15.49 5.59 -19.60
CA LEU A 462 -15.44 4.14 -19.81
C LEU A 462 -16.72 3.57 -20.42
N LYS A 463 -17.83 4.29 -20.38
CA LYS A 463 -19.16 3.80 -20.80
C LYS A 463 -19.17 3.17 -22.21
N ASN A 464 -18.46 3.77 -23.15
CA ASN A 464 -18.41 3.34 -24.53
C ASN A 464 -17.24 2.40 -24.87
N ILE A 465 -16.40 2.07 -23.89
CA ILE A 465 -15.30 1.15 -24.08
C ILE A 465 -15.81 -0.30 -23.96
N PRO A 466 -15.50 -1.20 -24.89
CA PRO A 466 -15.89 -2.59 -24.82
C PRO A 466 -15.43 -3.28 -23.52
N ALA A 467 -16.25 -4.17 -22.97
CA ALA A 467 -15.97 -4.84 -21.70
C ALA A 467 -14.62 -5.59 -21.72
N GLN A 468 -14.26 -6.22 -22.84
CA GLN A 468 -12.98 -6.91 -23.00
C GLN A 468 -11.77 -5.97 -22.92
N GLU A 469 -11.88 -4.73 -23.44
CA GLU A 469 -10.81 -3.73 -23.35
C GLU A 469 -10.70 -3.17 -21.93
N ARG A 470 -11.82 -3.08 -21.19
CA ARG A 470 -11.85 -2.59 -19.79
C ARG A 470 -11.34 -3.60 -18.79
N GLU A 471 -11.40 -4.90 -19.08
CA GLU A 471 -11.09 -5.96 -18.11
C GLU A 471 -9.71 -5.80 -17.45
N ASN A 472 -8.71 -5.43 -18.22
CA ASN A 472 -7.34 -5.25 -17.74
C ASN A 472 -6.91 -3.77 -17.69
N ALA A 473 -7.87 -2.83 -17.71
CA ALA A 473 -7.56 -1.41 -17.59
C ALA A 473 -7.02 -1.10 -16.19
N SER A 474 -6.02 -0.23 -16.10
CA SER A 474 -5.53 0.31 -14.83
C SER A 474 -6.31 1.56 -14.44
N VAL A 475 -6.50 1.75 -13.13
CA VAL A 475 -7.11 2.95 -12.54
C VAL A 475 -6.11 3.56 -11.56
N ILE A 476 -5.49 4.68 -11.96
CA ILE A 476 -4.43 5.37 -11.19
C ILE A 476 -4.90 6.79 -10.92
N LEU A 477 -5.30 7.06 -9.69
CA LEU A 477 -5.87 8.35 -9.30
C LEU A 477 -5.01 9.10 -8.31
N PHE A 478 -5.19 10.41 -8.32
CA PHE A 478 -4.43 11.36 -7.50
C PHE A 478 -5.37 12.35 -6.82
N ASN A 479 -5.03 12.80 -5.62
CA ASN A 479 -5.58 14.00 -5.02
C ASN A 479 -4.63 14.58 -3.95
N ARG A 480 -5.09 15.63 -3.26
CA ARG A 480 -4.40 16.21 -2.11
C ARG A 480 -4.95 15.70 -0.78
N ASN A 481 -6.26 15.58 -0.70
CA ASN A 481 -6.98 15.46 0.56
C ASN A 481 -7.09 14.00 1.04
N GLY A 482 -6.72 13.01 0.22
CA GLY A 482 -7.12 11.64 0.52
C GLY A 482 -8.64 11.56 0.62
N SER A 483 -9.12 11.02 1.74
CA SER A 483 -10.53 10.95 2.10
C SER A 483 -10.89 11.88 3.28
N LEU A 484 -10.17 12.97 3.49
CA LEU A 484 -10.22 13.81 4.69
C LEU A 484 -11.64 14.29 5.04
N ILE A 485 -12.49 14.60 4.04
CA ILE A 485 -13.88 14.98 4.28
C ILE A 485 -14.68 13.83 4.92
N THR A 486 -14.45 12.63 4.47
CA THR A 486 -15.08 11.43 5.06
C THR A 486 -14.47 11.10 6.42
N ASP A 487 -13.17 11.34 6.61
CA ASP A 487 -12.49 11.20 7.91
C ASP A 487 -13.12 12.14 8.94
N ARG A 488 -13.33 13.41 8.60
CA ARG A 488 -14.03 14.40 9.45
C ARG A 488 -15.47 13.98 9.79
N ASN A 489 -16.17 13.40 8.84
CA ASN A 489 -17.54 12.91 9.09
C ASN A 489 -17.53 11.64 9.95
N TYR A 490 -16.57 10.76 9.79
CA TYR A 490 -16.41 9.59 10.64
C TYR A 490 -16.00 9.98 12.06
N GLN A 491 -15.07 10.94 12.24
CA GLN A 491 -14.65 11.46 13.55
C GLN A 491 -15.85 11.91 14.42
N LYS A 492 -16.87 12.52 13.81
CA LYS A 492 -18.11 12.92 14.51
C LYS A 492 -18.90 11.73 15.06
N THR A 493 -18.72 10.52 14.52
CA THR A 493 -19.42 9.31 14.99
C THR A 493 -18.73 8.63 16.17
N ILE A 494 -17.54 9.09 16.53
CA ILE A 494 -16.75 8.59 17.66
C ILE A 494 -16.49 9.65 18.73
N ALA A 495 -17.25 10.76 18.73
CA ALA A 495 -17.21 11.79 19.75
C ALA A 495 -17.68 11.24 21.11
N ASP A 496 -17.16 11.81 22.21
CA ASP A 496 -17.41 11.30 23.57
C ASP A 496 -18.87 11.35 23.98
N ASP A 497 -19.60 12.36 23.51
CA ASP A 497 -21.01 12.57 23.79
C ASP A 497 -21.95 11.72 22.91
N ASN A 498 -21.44 11.14 21.83
CA ASN A 498 -22.21 10.34 20.89
C ASN A 498 -21.34 9.26 20.21
N TYR A 499 -20.78 8.35 21.01
CA TYR A 499 -19.93 7.28 20.48
C TYR A 499 -20.75 6.19 19.81
N PHE A 500 -20.84 6.27 18.47
CA PHE A 500 -21.50 5.29 17.62
C PHE A 500 -20.72 5.11 16.30
N PRO A 501 -19.56 4.41 16.34
CA PRO A 501 -18.70 4.25 15.18
C PRO A 501 -19.47 3.67 13.96
N SER A 502 -19.41 4.37 12.83
CA SER A 502 -20.12 3.98 11.62
C SER A 502 -19.24 3.12 10.70
N PRO A 503 -19.49 1.79 10.56
CA PRO A 503 -18.70 0.95 9.66
C PRO A 503 -18.84 1.38 8.19
N ALA A 504 -20.00 1.90 7.80
CA ALA A 504 -20.24 2.37 6.45
C ALA A 504 -19.37 3.59 6.10
N LEU A 505 -19.23 4.56 7.03
CA LEU A 505 -18.33 5.69 6.83
C LEU A 505 -16.87 5.27 6.88
N PHE A 506 -16.50 4.40 7.82
CA PHE A 506 -15.11 3.98 8.01
C PHE A 506 -14.48 3.37 6.75
N VAL A 507 -15.20 2.58 5.97
CA VAL A 507 -14.67 2.06 4.69
C VAL A 507 -14.26 3.19 3.76
N TYR A 508 -15.11 4.21 3.62
CA TYR A 508 -14.85 5.34 2.73
C TYR A 508 -13.82 6.33 3.28
N THR A 509 -13.31 6.14 4.50
CA THR A 509 -12.15 6.90 4.99
C THR A 509 -10.84 6.50 4.32
N LEU A 510 -10.81 5.47 3.49
CA LEU A 510 -9.64 5.05 2.74
C LEU A 510 -9.68 5.63 1.32
N ALA A 511 -8.65 6.37 0.95
CA ALA A 511 -8.61 7.12 -0.31
C ALA A 511 -8.77 6.24 -1.56
N ASN A 512 -8.21 5.03 -1.54
CA ASN A 512 -8.29 4.09 -2.67
C ASN A 512 -9.67 3.46 -2.90
N ILE A 513 -10.66 3.69 -2.04
CA ILE A 513 -12.01 3.12 -2.25
C ILE A 513 -12.63 3.61 -3.55
N VAL A 514 -12.33 4.84 -3.97
CA VAL A 514 -12.81 5.36 -5.27
C VAL A 514 -12.31 4.50 -6.43
N THR A 515 -11.06 4.05 -6.42
CA THR A 515 -10.53 3.16 -7.49
C THR A 515 -11.20 1.78 -7.43
N GLY A 516 -11.49 1.29 -6.21
CA GLY A 516 -12.24 0.05 -6.00
C GLY A 516 -13.69 0.12 -6.51
N GLU A 517 -14.43 1.19 -6.24
CA GLU A 517 -15.79 1.38 -6.75
C GLU A 517 -15.81 1.44 -8.29
N ILE A 518 -14.82 2.11 -8.89
CA ILE A 518 -14.65 2.15 -10.35
C ILE A 518 -14.37 0.74 -10.89
N ALA A 519 -13.46 0.01 -10.27
CA ALA A 519 -13.10 -1.36 -10.67
C ALA A 519 -14.30 -2.32 -10.58
N ILE A 520 -15.07 -2.26 -9.49
CA ILE A 520 -16.28 -3.08 -9.28
C ILE A 520 -17.33 -2.79 -10.35
N ARG A 521 -17.59 -1.51 -10.64
CA ARG A 521 -18.58 -1.07 -11.64
C ARG A 521 -18.21 -1.56 -13.03
N ASN A 522 -16.94 -1.43 -13.41
CA ASN A 522 -16.47 -1.71 -14.76
C ASN A 522 -15.96 -3.13 -14.97
N LYS A 523 -15.91 -3.95 -13.90
CA LYS A 523 -15.29 -5.28 -13.89
C LYS A 523 -13.87 -5.24 -14.40
N THR A 524 -13.10 -4.28 -13.86
CA THR A 524 -11.69 -4.06 -14.19
C THR A 524 -10.83 -4.73 -13.14
N TYR A 525 -10.01 -5.68 -13.57
CA TYR A 525 -9.09 -6.46 -12.73
C TYR A 525 -7.65 -5.96 -12.80
N GLY A 526 -7.36 -4.95 -13.60
CA GLY A 526 -6.05 -4.34 -13.71
C GLY A 526 -5.62 -3.63 -12.43
N GLU A 527 -4.48 -2.98 -12.48
CA GLU A 527 -3.92 -2.24 -11.35
C GLU A 527 -4.88 -1.15 -10.85
N THR A 528 -5.02 -1.05 -9.53
CA THR A 528 -5.68 0.08 -8.87
C THR A 528 -4.73 0.72 -7.88
N SER A 529 -4.39 2.00 -8.12
CA SER A 529 -3.47 2.76 -7.27
C SER A 529 -4.01 4.15 -6.98
N PHE A 530 -3.76 4.62 -5.77
CA PHE A 530 -4.11 5.96 -5.32
C PHE A 530 -2.90 6.65 -4.70
N TYR A 531 -2.54 7.82 -5.22
CA TYR A 531 -1.39 8.60 -4.78
C TYR A 531 -1.83 9.99 -4.32
N LEU A 532 -1.12 10.55 -3.34
CA LEU A 532 -1.37 11.91 -2.88
C LEU A 532 -0.20 12.82 -3.23
N LEU A 533 -0.55 14.02 -3.68
CA LEU A 533 0.37 15.11 -3.97
C LEU A 533 -0.07 16.35 -3.17
N ASP A 534 0.86 17.24 -2.87
CA ASP A 534 0.58 18.49 -2.13
C ASP A 534 -0.34 19.46 -2.89
N ARG A 535 -0.42 19.31 -4.21
CA ARG A 535 -1.27 20.12 -5.11
C ARG A 535 -1.52 19.42 -6.43
N TYR A 536 -2.52 19.89 -7.16
CA TYR A 536 -2.75 19.48 -8.53
C TYR A 536 -1.57 19.90 -9.43
N ASP A 537 -0.87 18.92 -9.98
CA ASP A 537 0.27 19.10 -10.88
C ASP A 537 0.16 18.09 -12.04
N PRO A 538 -0.40 18.54 -13.19
CA PRO A 538 -0.59 17.67 -14.36
C PRO A 538 0.70 17.05 -14.88
N GLN A 539 1.84 17.79 -14.80
CA GLN A 539 3.12 17.29 -15.29
C GLN A 539 3.66 16.19 -14.39
N LYS A 540 3.52 16.36 -13.06
CA LYS A 540 3.91 15.34 -12.08
C LYS A 540 3.03 14.09 -12.17
N ILE A 541 1.74 14.26 -12.38
CA ILE A 541 0.80 13.15 -12.62
C ILE A 541 1.24 12.38 -13.87
N GLU A 542 1.50 13.05 -14.98
CA GLU A 542 1.95 12.41 -16.21
C GLU A 542 3.29 11.68 -16.03
N GLU A 543 4.25 12.28 -15.32
CA GLU A 543 5.54 11.67 -14.98
C GLU A 543 5.33 10.35 -14.18
N ILE A 544 4.49 10.37 -13.14
CA ILE A 544 4.21 9.20 -12.32
C ILE A 544 3.49 8.15 -13.17
N VAL A 545 2.45 8.51 -13.90
CA VAL A 545 1.65 7.57 -14.70
C VAL A 545 2.48 6.90 -15.79
N THR A 546 3.30 7.66 -16.51
CA THR A 546 4.17 7.08 -17.57
C THR A 546 5.21 6.13 -17.00
N SER A 547 5.67 6.36 -15.77
CA SER A 547 6.59 5.45 -15.07
C SER A 547 5.88 4.26 -14.42
N VAL A 548 4.61 4.43 -14.02
CA VAL A 548 3.87 3.50 -13.14
C VAL A 548 2.92 2.57 -13.90
N ALA A 549 2.50 2.89 -15.12
CA ALA A 549 1.54 2.10 -15.93
C ALA A 549 2.22 1.26 -17.03
N PRO A 550 3.05 0.29 -16.70
CA PRO A 550 3.97 -0.30 -17.67
C PRO A 550 3.34 -1.27 -18.65
N SER A 551 2.28 -1.97 -18.32
CA SER A 551 1.77 -3.10 -19.13
C SER A 551 0.28 -3.02 -19.44
N SER A 552 -0.44 -2.02 -18.95
CA SER A 552 -1.88 -1.92 -19.18
C SER A 552 -2.18 -1.33 -20.56
N PRO A 553 -3.02 -1.97 -21.37
CA PRO A 553 -3.41 -1.45 -22.67
C PRO A 553 -4.26 -0.18 -22.56
N LEU A 554 -4.91 0.02 -21.42
CA LEU A 554 -5.82 1.14 -21.14
C LEU A 554 -5.60 1.63 -19.71
N VAL A 555 -5.46 2.95 -19.52
CA VAL A 555 -5.24 3.56 -18.20
C VAL A 555 -6.23 4.71 -18.01
N LEU A 556 -7.07 4.59 -16.98
CA LEU A 556 -7.85 5.71 -16.45
C LEU A 556 -7.02 6.41 -15.38
N THR A 557 -6.72 7.68 -15.57
CA THR A 557 -5.87 8.42 -14.64
C THR A 557 -6.28 9.87 -14.51
N GLY A 558 -5.83 10.52 -13.45
CA GLY A 558 -5.97 11.94 -13.23
C GLY A 558 -6.28 12.32 -11.78
N TRP A 559 -6.73 13.55 -11.61
CA TRP A 559 -7.01 14.16 -10.32
C TRP A 559 -8.47 14.03 -9.94
N VAL A 560 -8.75 13.61 -8.70
CA VAL A 560 -10.11 13.55 -8.13
C VAL A 560 -10.05 14.06 -6.70
N ASP A 561 -10.45 15.30 -6.47
CA ASP A 561 -10.40 15.94 -5.16
C ASP A 561 -11.75 16.58 -4.80
N TYR A 562 -12.19 16.39 -3.56
CA TYR A 562 -13.47 16.89 -3.09
C TYR A 562 -13.32 17.53 -1.71
N ASN A 563 -13.64 18.82 -1.61
CA ASN A 563 -13.63 19.60 -0.37
C ASN A 563 -15.05 19.90 0.12
N SER A 564 -15.95 20.26 -0.79
CA SER A 564 -17.35 20.59 -0.50
C SER A 564 -18.20 20.51 -1.77
N ASP A 565 -19.51 20.69 -1.66
CA ASP A 565 -20.42 20.76 -2.83
C ASP A 565 -20.12 21.96 -3.76
N SER A 566 -19.42 22.98 -3.26
CA SER A 566 -18.99 24.14 -4.04
C SER A 566 -17.50 24.16 -4.39
N ASP A 567 -16.74 23.14 -3.96
CA ASP A 567 -15.30 23.04 -4.19
C ASP A 567 -14.88 21.58 -4.40
N TYR A 568 -14.88 21.16 -5.66
CA TYR A 568 -14.39 19.85 -6.10
C TYR A 568 -13.86 19.92 -7.54
N LEU A 569 -12.95 19.00 -7.84
CA LEU A 569 -12.38 18.84 -9.18
C LEU A 569 -12.15 17.38 -9.49
N ALA A 570 -12.75 16.88 -10.56
CA ALA A 570 -12.24 15.70 -11.26
C ALA A 570 -11.72 16.10 -12.63
N GLU A 571 -10.45 15.83 -12.88
CA GLU A 571 -9.83 15.99 -14.19
C GLU A 571 -9.16 14.67 -14.55
N LEU A 572 -9.88 13.87 -15.35
CA LEU A 572 -9.50 12.52 -15.69
C LEU A 572 -9.24 12.38 -17.19
N LYS A 573 -8.28 11.52 -17.50
CA LYS A 573 -7.92 11.11 -18.86
C LYS A 573 -8.01 9.60 -18.99
N LEU A 574 -8.46 9.17 -20.15
CA LEU A 574 -8.37 7.80 -20.60
C LEU A 574 -7.23 7.70 -21.60
N LEU A 575 -6.21 6.96 -21.23
CA LEU A 575 -5.00 6.76 -22.01
C LEU A 575 -5.01 5.37 -22.64
N LYS A 576 -4.63 5.26 -23.91
CA LYS A 576 -4.46 3.98 -24.60
C LYS A 576 -3.00 3.82 -25.03
N MET A 577 -2.45 2.63 -24.87
CA MET A 577 -1.10 2.34 -25.33
C MET A 577 -1.07 2.40 -26.87
N LYS A 578 -0.14 3.18 -27.41
CA LYS A 578 0.09 3.24 -28.86
C LYS A 578 0.54 1.88 -29.38
N GLN A 579 -0.07 1.43 -30.45
CA GLN A 579 0.45 0.27 -31.18
C GLN A 579 1.75 0.69 -31.85
N VAL A 580 2.85 0.01 -31.51
CA VAL A 580 4.10 0.17 -32.24
C VAL A 580 3.90 -0.52 -33.60
N GLU A 581 3.84 0.26 -34.69
CA GLU A 581 3.81 -0.26 -36.05
C GLU A 581 5.11 -1.01 -36.40
#